data_b6e86d2c6c998a9520ff69bc088d9ae1
#
_entry.id   b6e86d2c6c998a9520ff69bc088d9ae1
#
_cell.length_a   1.000
_cell.length_b   1.000
_cell.length_c   1.000
_cell.angle_alpha   90.00
_cell.angle_beta   90.00
_cell.angle_gamma   90.00
#
_symmetry.space_group_name_H-M   'P 1'
#
loop_
_entity.id
_entity.type
_entity.pdbx_description
1 polymer ?
#
loop_
_entity_poly.entity_id
_entity_poly.type
_entity_poly.pdbx_seq_one_letter_code
_entity_poly.pdbx_strand_id
1 'polypeptide(L)'
;MRLPKLLSAIFATLLCCCCSIADKSVWIVDCNGRGDYSTIQECFDALPSKPSEWRVVRIKEGTYREKVTLDVYKDKVAVIGDGDVRIVWDDWSGKVVDGYEMTTYDTYTMSVQSDDVYLYNLTVGNDAGRVGQAVALETRGDRIHIKRCRLLGNQDTFFTKGYVSRVMVEESYIEGTTDFIFGPSIVMFDRCTIHCKSNSYITAASTTERNRYGYIFNRCKVTAADDVTKLYLGRPWKSTARTVWIDCELPRVICPEGWHNWNDPARERTSFYAEYGCTGEGADRSGRVAWSHELTAEEAAEHCDPARVFAKKTGSEQFHDDWLPCDRPYRQTED
;
A
#
# COMPACT_ATOMS: atom_id res chain seq x y z
N MET A 1 -12.80 -83.80 14.30
CA MET A 1 -12.99 -82.87 15.37
C MET A 1 -12.45 -81.51 14.84
N ARG A 2 -13.32 -80.51 14.55
CA ARG A 2 -12.97 -79.25 13.88
C ARG A 2 -12.96 -78.15 14.92
N LEU A 3 -11.85 -77.37 14.97
CA LEU A 3 -11.78 -76.10 15.68
C LEU A 3 -12.09 -75.00 14.68
N PRO A 4 -12.89 -73.98 15.01
CA PRO A 4 -13.02 -72.77 14.22
C PRO A 4 -12.03 -71.71 14.70
N LYS A 5 -11.36 -71.08 13.74
CA LYS A 5 -10.55 -69.90 13.94
C LYS A 5 -11.42 -68.64 14.06
N LEU A 6 -11.40 -67.97 15.18
CA LEU A 6 -11.93 -66.60 15.30
C LEU A 6 -10.87 -65.63 14.74
N LEU A 7 -11.20 -64.97 13.65
CA LEU A 7 -10.51 -63.73 13.20
C LEU A 7 -11.20 -62.53 13.86
N SER A 8 -10.47 -61.89 14.77
CA SER A 8 -10.87 -60.61 15.33
C SER A 8 -10.39 -59.50 14.39
N ALA A 9 -11.31 -58.90 13.67
CA ALA A 9 -11.03 -57.70 12.85
C ALA A 9 -11.11 -56.48 13.75
N ILE A 10 -9.95 -55.89 14.05
CA ILE A 10 -9.87 -54.57 14.67
C ILE A 10 -10.08 -53.54 13.57
N PHE A 11 -11.27 -52.92 13.50
CA PHE A 11 -11.54 -51.75 12.71
C PHE A 11 -10.97 -50.53 13.46
N ALA A 12 -9.79 -50.09 13.06
CA ALA A 12 -9.27 -48.79 13.47
C ALA A 12 -10.04 -47.70 12.71
N THR A 13 -11.01 -47.10 13.36
CA THR A 13 -11.70 -45.92 12.88
C THR A 13 -10.71 -44.74 12.98
N LEU A 14 -9.99 -44.44 11.89
CA LEU A 14 -9.36 -43.13 11.72
C LEU A 14 -10.50 -42.11 11.60
N LEU A 15 -10.80 -41.42 12.70
CA LEU A 15 -11.52 -40.15 12.62
C LEU A 15 -10.60 -39.17 11.90
N CYS A 16 -10.82 -39.05 10.59
CA CYS A 16 -10.28 -37.95 9.80
C CYS A 16 -10.96 -36.66 10.26
N CYS A 17 -10.32 -35.93 11.14
CA CYS A 17 -10.74 -34.60 11.55
C CYS A 17 -10.45 -33.62 10.38
N CYS A 18 -11.16 -33.83 9.26
CA CYS A 18 -11.24 -32.84 8.19
C CYS A 18 -12.24 -31.76 8.64
N CYS A 19 -11.89 -30.94 9.64
CA CYS A 19 -12.47 -29.62 9.73
C CYS A 19 -12.10 -28.91 8.44
N SER A 20 -13.06 -28.68 7.57
CA SER A 20 -12.85 -28.04 6.29
C SER A 20 -12.33 -26.62 6.55
N ILE A 21 -11.12 -26.35 6.09
CA ILE A 21 -10.51 -25.01 6.07
C ILE A 21 -11.45 -24.00 5.36
N ALA A 22 -12.39 -24.49 4.57
CA ALA A 22 -13.38 -23.68 3.85
C ALA A 22 -14.34 -22.88 4.75
N ASP A 23 -14.53 -23.27 6.01
CA ASP A 23 -15.50 -22.65 6.93
C ASP A 23 -14.85 -21.64 7.90
N LYS A 24 -13.51 -21.57 7.93
CA LYS A 24 -12.80 -20.68 8.84
C LYS A 24 -12.84 -19.24 8.30
N SER A 25 -13.30 -18.29 9.11
CA SER A 25 -13.37 -16.87 8.76
C SER A 25 -12.25 -16.04 9.37
N VAL A 26 -11.63 -16.50 10.47
CA VAL A 26 -10.58 -15.79 11.21
C VAL A 26 -9.36 -16.69 11.39
N TRP A 27 -8.17 -16.17 11.03
CA TRP A 27 -6.86 -16.79 11.25
C TRP A 27 -6.03 -15.95 12.19
N ILE A 28 -5.32 -16.61 13.09
CA ILE A 28 -4.45 -15.94 14.09
C ILE A 28 -3.00 -16.28 13.79
N VAL A 29 -2.19 -15.26 13.58
CA VAL A 29 -0.73 -15.36 13.46
C VAL A 29 -0.10 -14.86 14.74
N ASP A 30 0.74 -15.67 15.39
CA ASP A 30 1.51 -15.30 16.59
C ASP A 30 2.92 -15.85 16.48
N CYS A 31 3.93 -15.00 16.37
CA CYS A 31 5.34 -15.39 16.29
C CYS A 31 5.83 -16.16 17.51
N ASN A 32 5.07 -16.17 18.62
CA ASN A 32 5.35 -16.98 19.80
C ASN A 32 4.69 -18.37 19.77
N GLY A 33 4.09 -18.76 18.63
CA GLY A 33 3.50 -20.10 18.44
C GLY A 33 2.17 -20.31 19.15
N ARG A 34 1.44 -19.26 19.54
CA ARG A 34 0.11 -19.34 20.20
C ARG A 34 -1.05 -19.08 19.26
N GLY A 35 -0.77 -18.89 17.96
CA GLY A 35 -1.73 -18.71 16.90
C GLY A 35 -1.97 -19.99 16.10
N ASP A 36 -2.72 -19.86 15.01
CA ASP A 36 -2.86 -20.93 14.00
C ASP A 36 -1.57 -21.10 13.19
N TYR A 37 -0.82 -20.00 13.02
CA TYR A 37 0.45 -19.96 12.30
C TYR A 37 1.46 -19.13 13.09
N SER A 38 2.73 -19.45 12.93
CA SER A 38 3.83 -18.69 13.52
C SER A 38 4.38 -17.64 12.59
N THR A 39 4.15 -17.78 11.30
CA THR A 39 4.58 -16.85 10.26
C THR A 39 3.39 -16.29 9.48
N ILE A 40 3.54 -15.08 8.96
CA ILE A 40 2.51 -14.42 8.14
C ILE A 40 2.39 -15.14 6.80
N GLN A 41 3.52 -15.53 6.19
CA GLN A 41 3.50 -16.15 4.87
C GLN A 41 2.76 -17.51 4.90
N GLU A 42 3.02 -18.36 5.90
CA GLU A 42 2.28 -19.62 6.05
C GLU A 42 0.77 -19.41 6.17
N CYS A 43 0.35 -18.37 6.89
CA CYS A 43 -1.06 -18.00 6.98
C CYS A 43 -1.62 -17.55 5.63
N PHE A 44 -0.91 -16.70 4.89
CA PHE A 44 -1.34 -16.22 3.57
C PHE A 44 -1.44 -17.37 2.56
N ASP A 45 -0.51 -18.30 2.58
CA ASP A 45 -0.53 -19.49 1.71
C ASP A 45 -1.76 -20.36 1.99
N ALA A 46 -2.15 -20.50 3.25
CA ALA A 46 -3.29 -21.30 3.70
C ALA A 46 -4.66 -20.66 3.42
N LEU A 47 -4.73 -19.36 3.12
CA LEU A 47 -5.99 -18.70 2.77
C LEU A 47 -6.63 -19.32 1.53
N PRO A 48 -7.97 -19.45 1.48
CA PRO A 48 -8.66 -19.97 0.30
C PRO A 48 -8.49 -19.01 -0.89
N SER A 49 -8.44 -19.56 -2.09
CA SER A 49 -8.46 -18.78 -3.32
C SER A 49 -9.89 -18.39 -3.70
N LYS A 50 -10.09 -17.14 -4.15
CA LYS A 50 -11.39 -16.60 -4.62
C LYS A 50 -12.53 -16.81 -3.62
N PRO A 51 -12.39 -16.39 -2.37
CA PRO A 51 -13.43 -16.57 -1.38
C PRO A 51 -14.67 -15.73 -1.73
N SER A 52 -15.87 -16.23 -1.41
CA SER A 52 -17.12 -15.47 -1.54
C SER A 52 -17.25 -14.40 -0.44
N GLU A 53 -16.74 -14.71 0.75
CA GLU A 53 -16.84 -13.88 1.95
C GLU A 53 -15.47 -13.36 2.39
N TRP A 54 -15.49 -12.31 3.20
CA TRP A 54 -14.28 -11.76 3.80
C TRP A 54 -13.61 -12.76 4.74
N ARG A 55 -12.29 -12.71 4.76
CA ARG A 55 -11.42 -13.47 5.66
C ARG A 55 -10.62 -12.49 6.51
N VAL A 56 -10.44 -12.82 7.78
CA VAL A 56 -9.71 -11.98 8.73
C VAL A 56 -8.43 -12.67 9.16
N VAL A 57 -7.31 -12.03 8.96
CA VAL A 57 -6.00 -12.43 9.49
C VAL A 57 -5.64 -11.48 10.62
N ARG A 58 -5.66 -11.97 11.86
CA ARG A 58 -5.20 -11.22 13.03
C ARG A 58 -3.76 -11.57 13.34
N ILE A 59 -2.91 -10.58 13.25
CA ILE A 59 -1.49 -10.73 13.56
C ILE A 59 -1.28 -10.19 14.97
N LYS A 60 -0.78 -11.04 15.88
CA LYS A 60 -0.49 -10.66 17.25
C LYS A 60 0.76 -9.79 17.32
N GLU A 61 0.82 -8.97 18.37
CA GLU A 61 1.96 -8.10 18.67
C GLU A 61 3.29 -8.83 18.53
N GLY A 62 4.23 -8.23 17.84
CA GLY A 62 5.57 -8.77 17.64
C GLY A 62 6.26 -8.26 16.38
N THR A 63 7.52 -8.63 16.23
CA THR A 63 8.31 -8.35 15.03
C THR A 63 8.43 -9.60 14.17
N TYR A 64 7.91 -9.52 12.98
CA TYR A 64 7.93 -10.56 11.96
C TYR A 64 8.98 -10.19 10.91
N ARG A 65 10.13 -10.86 10.98
CA ARG A 65 11.19 -10.67 9.99
C ARG A 65 10.95 -11.59 8.81
N GLU A 66 10.06 -11.17 7.95
CA GLU A 66 9.55 -11.94 6.82
C GLU A 66 9.41 -11.05 5.57
N LYS A 67 9.66 -11.64 4.42
CA LYS A 67 9.25 -11.10 3.12
C LYS A 67 7.96 -11.81 2.74
N VAL A 68 6.85 -11.07 2.70
CA VAL A 68 5.53 -11.67 2.59
C VAL A 68 4.79 -11.25 1.33
N THR A 69 4.06 -12.19 0.74
CA THR A 69 3.22 -11.98 -0.43
C THR A 69 1.81 -12.48 -0.16
N LEU A 70 0.84 -11.56 -0.20
CA LEU A 70 -0.56 -11.93 -0.34
C LEU A 70 -0.83 -12.07 -1.84
N ASP A 71 -0.79 -13.32 -2.31
CA ASP A 71 -0.77 -13.66 -3.73
C ASP A 71 -2.12 -13.39 -4.41
N VAL A 72 -2.12 -13.35 -5.75
CA VAL A 72 -3.33 -13.17 -6.56
C VAL A 72 -4.41 -14.20 -6.20
N TYR A 73 -5.67 -13.81 -6.28
CA TYR A 73 -6.83 -14.63 -5.92
C TYR A 73 -7.05 -14.88 -4.42
N LYS A 74 -6.24 -14.30 -3.53
CA LYS A 74 -6.51 -14.26 -2.08
C LYS A 74 -7.34 -13.02 -1.74
N ASP A 75 -8.44 -12.82 -2.49
CA ASP A 75 -9.29 -11.64 -2.41
C ASP A 75 -10.10 -11.60 -1.10
N LYS A 76 -10.65 -10.44 -0.78
CA LYS A 76 -11.50 -10.21 0.41
C LYS A 76 -10.79 -10.61 1.71
N VAL A 77 -9.59 -10.08 1.92
CA VAL A 77 -8.80 -10.32 3.13
C VAL A 77 -8.61 -9.04 3.93
N ALA A 78 -8.97 -9.10 5.21
CA ALA A 78 -8.62 -8.09 6.19
C ALA A 78 -7.41 -8.56 7.02
N VAL A 79 -6.29 -7.85 6.93
CA VAL A 79 -5.08 -8.11 7.73
C VAL A 79 -5.00 -7.07 8.84
N ILE A 80 -5.12 -7.50 10.08
CA ILE A 80 -5.30 -6.64 11.24
C ILE A 80 -4.20 -6.89 12.26
N GLY A 81 -3.47 -5.85 12.63
CA GLY A 81 -2.50 -5.88 13.71
C GLY A 81 -3.18 -5.72 15.08
N ASP A 82 -3.01 -6.71 15.95
CA ASP A 82 -3.43 -6.67 17.34
C ASP A 82 -2.22 -6.22 18.21
N GLY A 83 -2.14 -4.93 18.50
CA GLY A 83 -1.00 -4.32 19.20
C GLY A 83 0.07 -3.76 18.26
N ASP A 84 1.33 -3.70 18.69
CA ASP A 84 2.48 -3.24 17.89
C ASP A 84 2.99 -4.39 17.01
N VAL A 85 2.49 -4.45 15.78
CA VAL A 85 2.87 -5.44 14.78
C VAL A 85 3.85 -4.82 13.79
N ARG A 86 5.05 -5.39 13.67
CA ARG A 86 6.10 -4.96 12.76
C ARG A 86 6.47 -6.06 11.78
N ILE A 87 6.26 -5.83 10.48
CA ILE A 87 6.68 -6.70 9.38
C ILE A 87 7.88 -6.04 8.72
N VAL A 88 9.04 -6.67 8.75
CA VAL A 88 10.29 -6.05 8.31
C VAL A 88 11.15 -7.00 7.47
N TRP A 89 11.80 -6.45 6.44
CA TRP A 89 12.78 -7.15 5.62
C TRP A 89 13.85 -6.16 5.15
N ASP A 90 14.88 -6.62 4.45
CA ASP A 90 16.05 -5.80 4.12
C ASP A 90 16.59 -6.00 2.69
N ASP A 91 15.72 -6.29 1.73
CA ASP A 91 16.13 -6.36 0.33
C ASP A 91 16.21 -4.97 -0.31
N TRP A 92 17.19 -4.78 -1.21
CA TRP A 92 17.36 -3.55 -2.00
C TRP A 92 17.78 -3.86 -3.44
N SER A 93 17.55 -2.93 -4.35
CA SER A 93 17.96 -3.02 -5.75
C SER A 93 19.49 -3.02 -5.86
N GLY A 94 20.04 -4.10 -6.44
CA GLY A 94 21.48 -4.36 -6.50
C GLY A 94 21.97 -5.37 -5.45
N LYS A 95 21.13 -5.82 -4.50
CA LYS A 95 21.47 -6.94 -3.60
C LYS A 95 21.59 -8.22 -4.42
N VAL A 96 22.71 -8.93 -4.25
CA VAL A 96 22.92 -10.21 -4.93
C VAL A 96 22.60 -11.36 -3.97
N VAL A 97 21.68 -12.23 -4.38
CA VAL A 97 21.30 -13.45 -3.65
C VAL A 97 21.38 -14.63 -4.62
N ASP A 98 22.16 -15.64 -4.29
CA ASP A 98 22.36 -16.84 -5.12
C ASP A 98 22.75 -16.53 -6.58
N GLY A 99 23.52 -15.46 -6.79
CA GLY A 99 23.98 -15.02 -8.11
C GLY A 99 22.97 -14.20 -8.91
N TYR A 100 21.78 -13.94 -8.37
CA TYR A 100 20.76 -13.04 -8.94
C TYR A 100 20.88 -11.65 -8.32
N GLU A 101 21.02 -10.61 -9.15
CA GLU A 101 21.00 -9.22 -8.74
C GLU A 101 19.56 -8.71 -8.73
N MET A 102 19.08 -8.33 -7.54
CA MET A 102 17.72 -7.84 -7.35
C MET A 102 17.49 -6.50 -8.03
N THR A 103 16.32 -6.33 -8.59
CA THR A 103 15.77 -5.05 -9.06
C THR A 103 14.81 -4.45 -8.03
N THR A 104 14.40 -3.19 -8.22
CA THR A 104 13.38 -2.56 -7.37
C THR A 104 12.13 -3.44 -7.19
N TYR A 105 11.75 -4.19 -8.23
CA TYR A 105 10.56 -5.04 -8.24
C TYR A 105 10.65 -6.27 -7.32
N ASP A 106 11.84 -6.59 -6.85
CA ASP A 106 12.12 -7.76 -6.02
C ASP A 106 12.31 -7.41 -4.55
N THR A 107 12.31 -6.11 -4.18
CA THR A 107 12.81 -5.63 -2.89
C THR A 107 11.76 -5.47 -1.80
N TYR A 108 10.48 -5.68 -2.10
CA TYR A 108 9.40 -5.44 -1.15
C TYR A 108 9.53 -6.29 0.13
N THR A 109 9.12 -5.70 1.23
CA THR A 109 8.87 -6.45 2.47
C THR A 109 7.51 -7.13 2.40
N MET A 110 6.46 -6.39 2.01
CA MET A 110 5.11 -6.94 1.82
C MET A 110 4.58 -6.59 0.43
N SER A 111 4.09 -7.58 -0.31
CA SER A 111 3.40 -7.42 -1.59
C SER A 111 1.94 -7.85 -1.48
N VAL A 112 1.01 -6.94 -1.81
CA VAL A 112 -0.43 -7.19 -1.86
C VAL A 112 -0.85 -7.26 -3.31
N GLN A 113 -1.10 -8.48 -3.79
CA GLN A 113 -1.42 -8.75 -5.20
C GLN A 113 -2.90 -9.04 -5.44
N SER A 114 -3.63 -9.36 -4.38
CA SER A 114 -5.07 -9.63 -4.38
C SER A 114 -5.92 -8.37 -4.39
N ASP A 115 -7.15 -8.51 -4.86
CA ASP A 115 -8.21 -7.50 -4.81
C ASP A 115 -8.96 -7.54 -3.47
N ASP A 116 -9.68 -6.45 -3.15
CA ASP A 116 -10.50 -6.36 -1.93
C ASP A 116 -9.69 -6.63 -0.66
N VAL A 117 -8.63 -5.87 -0.41
CA VAL A 117 -7.77 -6.04 0.76
C VAL A 117 -7.90 -4.85 1.72
N TYR A 118 -8.05 -5.16 3.00
CA TYR A 118 -8.05 -4.17 4.08
C TYR A 118 -6.86 -4.41 5.01
N LEU A 119 -5.95 -3.43 5.08
CA LEU A 119 -4.81 -3.44 6.00
C LEU A 119 -5.07 -2.47 7.15
N TYR A 120 -4.97 -2.93 8.37
CA TYR A 120 -5.25 -2.10 9.54
C TYR A 120 -4.21 -2.28 10.65
N ASN A 121 -3.70 -1.16 11.17
CA ASN A 121 -2.81 -1.10 12.33
C ASN A 121 -1.54 -1.98 12.18
N LEU A 122 -0.86 -1.87 11.03
CA LEU A 122 0.37 -2.59 10.73
C LEU A 122 1.53 -1.61 10.54
N THR A 123 2.70 -1.98 11.03
CA THR A 123 3.95 -1.35 10.61
C THR A 123 4.65 -2.25 9.59
N VAL A 124 4.83 -1.76 8.37
CA VAL A 124 5.58 -2.44 7.32
C VAL A 124 6.84 -1.63 7.01
N GLY A 125 8.00 -2.22 7.19
CA GLY A 125 9.28 -1.53 7.04
C GLY A 125 10.27 -2.26 6.14
N ASN A 126 11.08 -1.50 5.40
CA ASN A 126 12.28 -2.03 4.76
C ASN A 126 13.52 -1.48 5.48
N ASP A 127 14.26 -2.37 6.10
CA ASP A 127 15.40 -2.07 6.98
C ASP A 127 16.76 -2.08 6.25
N ALA A 128 16.78 -2.13 4.90
CA ALA A 128 18.03 -2.09 4.10
C ALA A 128 18.87 -0.82 4.32
N GLY A 129 18.25 0.25 4.82
CA GLY A 129 18.92 1.51 5.04
C GLY A 129 18.95 2.41 3.78
N ARG A 130 19.94 3.32 3.70
CA ARG A 130 20.08 4.27 2.58
C ARG A 130 21.00 3.70 1.50
N VAL A 131 20.57 2.61 0.86
CA VAL A 131 21.37 1.83 -0.12
C VAL A 131 20.85 1.92 -1.56
N GLY A 132 19.78 2.65 -1.78
CA GLY A 132 19.06 2.74 -3.06
C GLY A 132 17.61 2.35 -2.89
N GLN A 133 16.97 1.89 -3.96
CA GLN A 133 15.55 1.51 -3.96
C GLN A 133 15.33 0.27 -3.08
N ALA A 134 14.40 0.39 -2.14
CA ALA A 134 14.11 -0.65 -1.15
C ALA A 134 12.66 -0.51 -0.68
N VAL A 135 11.77 -1.30 -1.26
CA VAL A 135 10.33 -1.20 -1.09
C VAL A 135 9.89 -1.81 0.25
N ALA A 136 9.13 -1.07 1.06
CA ALA A 136 8.47 -1.64 2.22
C ALA A 136 7.14 -2.31 1.83
N LEU A 137 6.24 -1.55 1.21
CA LEU A 137 4.94 -2.07 0.75
C LEU A 137 4.77 -1.92 -0.76
N GLU A 138 4.43 -3.01 -1.43
CA GLU A 138 3.97 -3.03 -2.82
C GLU A 138 2.48 -3.36 -2.87
N THR A 139 1.67 -2.61 -3.65
CA THR A 139 0.28 -2.93 -3.94
C THR A 139 0.09 -3.12 -5.44
N ARG A 140 -0.55 -4.24 -5.84
CA ARG A 140 -0.84 -4.58 -7.25
C ARG A 140 -2.31 -4.82 -7.51
N GLY A 141 -3.03 -5.34 -6.51
CA GLY A 141 -4.47 -5.58 -6.59
C GLY A 141 -5.29 -4.30 -6.65
N ASP A 142 -6.54 -4.42 -6.96
CA ASP A 142 -7.53 -3.34 -6.96
C ASP A 142 -8.34 -3.33 -5.65
N ARG A 143 -8.90 -2.17 -5.28
CA ARG A 143 -9.75 -2.00 -4.09
C ARG A 143 -9.02 -2.32 -2.78
N ILE A 144 -7.86 -1.70 -2.61
CA ILE A 144 -7.06 -1.85 -1.39
C ILE A 144 -7.32 -0.66 -0.47
N HIS A 145 -7.64 -0.95 0.79
CA HIS A 145 -7.80 0.07 1.82
C HIS A 145 -6.75 -0.13 2.94
N ILE A 146 -5.92 0.88 3.15
CA ILE A 146 -4.84 0.89 4.14
C ILE A 146 -5.19 1.94 5.20
N LYS A 147 -5.37 1.53 6.44
CA LYS A 147 -5.78 2.45 7.50
C LYS A 147 -4.96 2.27 8.77
N ARG A 148 -4.53 3.41 9.35
CA ARG A 148 -3.71 3.48 10.57
C ARG A 148 -2.45 2.62 10.52
N CYS A 149 -1.88 2.50 9.31
CA CYS A 149 -0.63 1.78 9.08
C CYS A 149 0.58 2.73 9.11
N ARG A 150 1.75 2.15 9.29
CA ARG A 150 3.03 2.84 9.21
C ARG A 150 3.87 2.19 8.13
N LEU A 151 4.29 2.95 7.11
CA LEU A 151 5.16 2.49 6.04
C LEU A 151 6.53 3.14 6.24
N LEU A 152 7.53 2.34 6.59
CA LEU A 152 8.84 2.81 7.00
C LEU A 152 9.90 2.37 5.99
N GLY A 153 10.66 3.31 5.47
CA GLY A 153 11.70 3.02 4.49
C GLY A 153 12.59 4.21 4.17
N ASN A 154 13.24 4.15 3.04
CA ASN A 154 14.09 5.22 2.53
C ASN A 154 13.70 5.54 1.08
N GLN A 155 14.54 5.23 0.07
CA GLN A 155 14.14 5.42 -1.32
C GLN A 155 13.12 4.34 -1.71
N ASP A 156 12.01 4.74 -2.37
CA ASP A 156 11.00 3.84 -2.92
C ASP A 156 10.18 3.06 -1.85
N THR A 157 9.82 3.68 -0.73
CA THR A 157 9.14 3.00 0.39
C THR A 157 7.80 2.36 0.02
N PHE A 158 6.92 3.09 -0.70
CA PHE A 158 5.58 2.63 -1.06
C PHE A 158 5.40 2.59 -2.58
N PHE A 159 5.35 1.38 -3.12
CA PHE A 159 5.17 1.12 -4.54
C PHE A 159 3.72 0.75 -4.87
N THR A 160 2.99 1.64 -5.52
CA THR A 160 1.63 1.40 -6.00
C THR A 160 1.68 0.88 -7.43
N LYS A 161 1.95 -0.42 -7.61
CA LYS A 161 2.37 -1.05 -8.87
C LYS A 161 1.25 -1.38 -9.85
N GLY A 162 0.01 -1.41 -9.38
CA GLY A 162 -1.13 -1.77 -10.22
C GLY A 162 -1.48 -0.68 -11.24
N TYR A 163 -1.43 -0.98 -12.53
CA TYR A 163 -1.78 -0.04 -13.60
C TYR A 163 -3.27 0.34 -13.59
N VAL A 164 -4.10 -0.58 -13.09
CA VAL A 164 -5.53 -0.41 -12.91
C VAL A 164 -5.82 -0.84 -11.47
N SER A 165 -5.55 0.07 -10.55
CA SER A 165 -5.65 -0.22 -9.12
C SER A 165 -6.11 1.04 -8.41
N ARG A 166 -7.09 0.86 -7.52
CA ARG A 166 -7.63 1.89 -6.65
C ARG A 166 -7.20 1.58 -5.23
N VAL A 167 -6.55 2.55 -4.60
CA VAL A 167 -6.03 2.40 -3.25
C VAL A 167 -6.48 3.59 -2.40
N MET A 168 -7.06 3.30 -1.24
CA MET A 168 -7.34 4.30 -0.20
C MET A 168 -6.33 4.14 0.93
N VAL A 169 -5.71 5.24 1.35
CA VAL A 169 -4.78 5.28 2.49
C VAL A 169 -5.28 6.32 3.46
N GLU A 170 -5.67 5.90 4.66
CA GLU A 170 -6.23 6.79 5.68
C GLU A 170 -5.43 6.77 6.98
N GLU A 171 -5.34 7.93 7.64
CA GLU A 171 -4.81 8.08 9.00
C GLU A 171 -3.45 7.36 9.20
N SER A 172 -2.66 7.24 8.14
CA SER A 172 -1.44 6.44 8.08
C SER A 172 -0.19 7.32 8.08
N TYR A 173 0.93 6.74 8.47
CA TYR A 173 2.23 7.38 8.47
C TYR A 173 3.13 6.75 7.40
N ILE A 174 3.71 7.57 6.54
CA ILE A 174 4.61 7.12 5.47
C ILE A 174 5.89 7.94 5.53
N GLU A 175 7.03 7.28 5.60
CA GLU A 175 8.33 7.97 5.60
C GLU A 175 9.26 7.47 4.51
N GLY A 176 10.15 8.35 4.08
CA GLY A 176 11.20 7.98 3.13
C GLY A 176 12.16 9.11 2.79
N THR A 177 13.03 8.83 1.84
CA THR A 177 14.04 9.80 1.37
C THR A 177 13.71 10.33 -0.03
N THR A 178 13.74 9.47 -1.05
CA THR A 178 13.59 9.84 -2.47
C THR A 178 12.48 9.02 -3.09
N ASP A 179 11.53 9.68 -3.81
CA ASP A 179 10.48 9.02 -4.59
C ASP A 179 9.71 7.98 -3.77
N PHE A 180 9.58 8.22 -2.47
CA PHE A 180 9.17 7.18 -1.54
C PHE A 180 7.67 6.83 -1.60
N ILE A 181 6.91 7.54 -2.44
CA ILE A 181 5.56 7.17 -2.87
C ILE A 181 5.57 7.19 -4.39
N PHE A 182 5.51 6.01 -5.04
CA PHE A 182 5.69 5.92 -6.47
C PHE A 182 4.82 4.84 -7.13
N GLY A 183 4.57 4.99 -8.43
CA GLY A 183 3.81 4.02 -9.22
C GLY A 183 2.64 4.62 -10.01
N PRO A 184 1.88 3.76 -10.73
CA PRO A 184 0.84 4.17 -11.67
C PRO A 184 -0.59 4.20 -11.11
N SER A 185 -0.85 3.68 -9.89
CA SER A 185 -2.20 3.50 -9.36
C SER A 185 -2.94 4.81 -9.10
N ILE A 186 -4.26 4.74 -8.99
CA ILE A 186 -5.07 5.81 -8.42
C ILE A 186 -5.06 5.64 -6.91
N VAL A 187 -4.52 6.61 -6.19
CA VAL A 187 -4.39 6.56 -4.72
C VAL A 187 -4.92 7.83 -4.08
N MET A 188 -5.85 7.69 -3.15
CA MET A 188 -6.23 8.77 -2.24
C MET A 188 -5.55 8.58 -0.90
N PHE A 189 -4.81 9.59 -0.46
CA PHE A 189 -4.25 9.69 0.88
C PHE A 189 -5.10 10.70 1.66
N ASP A 190 -5.75 10.26 2.72
CA ASP A 190 -6.57 11.13 3.55
C ASP A 190 -6.08 11.16 5.01
N ARG A 191 -5.83 12.37 5.53
CA ARG A 191 -5.33 12.59 6.90
C ARG A 191 -4.06 11.80 7.23
N CYS A 192 -3.18 11.60 6.25
CA CYS A 192 -1.90 10.92 6.44
C CYS A 192 -0.80 11.89 6.87
N THR A 193 0.18 11.36 7.61
CA THR A 193 1.47 12.05 7.85
C THR A 193 2.52 11.52 6.87
N ILE A 194 3.11 12.43 6.10
CA ILE A 194 4.16 12.15 5.12
C ILE A 194 5.47 12.72 5.64
N HIS A 195 6.40 11.87 6.06
CA HIS A 195 7.65 12.29 6.70
C HIS A 195 8.85 12.12 5.79
N CYS A 196 9.52 13.23 5.54
CA CYS A 196 10.67 13.33 4.64
C CYS A 196 12.00 13.26 5.40
N LYS A 197 12.84 12.30 5.07
CA LYS A 197 14.08 11.98 5.78
C LYS A 197 15.34 12.53 5.10
N SER A 198 15.21 13.18 3.92
CA SER A 198 16.32 13.80 3.21
C SER A 198 15.83 14.85 2.21
N ASN A 199 16.73 15.70 1.75
CA ASN A 199 16.50 16.63 0.64
C ASN A 199 16.23 15.83 -0.64
N SER A 200 14.98 15.79 -1.14
CA SER A 200 14.62 15.05 -2.34
C SER A 200 13.17 15.31 -2.79
N TYR A 201 12.52 14.27 -3.32
CA TYR A 201 11.18 14.29 -3.91
C TYR A 201 10.27 13.36 -3.11
N ILE A 202 9.05 13.80 -2.79
CA ILE A 202 8.07 12.99 -2.06
C ILE A 202 7.50 11.92 -3.00
N THR A 203 6.97 12.35 -4.16
CA THR A 203 6.27 11.45 -5.08
C THR A 203 6.98 11.29 -6.42
N ALA A 204 6.87 10.09 -6.99
CA ALA A 204 7.25 9.76 -8.36
C ALA A 204 6.09 9.02 -9.06
N ALA A 205 5.05 9.77 -9.40
CA ALA A 205 3.89 9.19 -10.05
C ALA A 205 4.21 8.73 -11.48
N SER A 206 3.58 7.63 -11.90
CA SER A 206 3.64 7.11 -13.27
C SER A 206 2.25 6.78 -13.80
N THR A 207 1.27 7.58 -13.44
CA THR A 207 -0.13 7.46 -13.85
C THR A 207 -0.23 7.20 -15.34
N THR A 208 -1.06 6.24 -15.75
CA THR A 208 -1.26 5.93 -17.17
C THR A 208 -2.22 6.90 -17.83
N GLU A 209 -2.17 7.03 -19.17
CA GLU A 209 -3.08 7.87 -19.94
C GLU A 209 -4.56 7.49 -19.73
N ARG A 210 -4.83 6.24 -19.36
CA ARG A 210 -6.19 5.73 -19.13
C ARG A 210 -6.79 6.19 -17.81
N ASN A 211 -5.95 6.63 -16.86
CA ASN A 211 -6.39 7.03 -15.53
C ASN A 211 -6.60 8.54 -15.48
N ARG A 212 -7.83 8.98 -15.21
CA ARG A 212 -8.15 10.40 -15.01
C ARG A 212 -7.48 10.95 -13.74
N TYR A 213 -7.35 10.13 -12.70
CA TYR A 213 -6.74 10.48 -11.43
C TYR A 213 -5.45 9.70 -11.22
N GLY A 214 -4.58 10.26 -10.38
CA GLY A 214 -3.33 9.63 -9.93
C GLY A 214 -3.26 9.68 -8.41
N TYR A 215 -2.25 10.35 -7.87
CA TYR A 215 -2.12 10.56 -6.42
C TYR A 215 -2.89 11.80 -5.98
N ILE A 216 -3.70 11.64 -4.96
CA ILE A 216 -4.48 12.70 -4.34
C ILE A 216 -4.19 12.70 -2.84
N PHE A 217 -3.54 13.75 -2.36
CA PHE A 217 -3.31 13.97 -0.94
C PHE A 217 -4.36 14.95 -0.45
N ASN A 218 -5.21 14.52 0.50
CA ASN A 218 -6.27 15.31 1.07
C ASN A 218 -6.06 15.43 2.59
N ARG A 219 -5.99 16.66 3.10
CA ARG A 219 -5.82 16.94 4.53
C ARG A 219 -4.61 16.23 5.15
N CYS A 220 -3.56 16.01 4.37
CA CYS A 220 -2.34 15.38 4.84
C CYS A 220 -1.39 16.41 5.47
N LYS A 221 -0.52 15.93 6.35
CA LYS A 221 0.55 16.73 6.93
C LYS A 221 1.89 16.25 6.42
N VAL A 222 2.66 17.14 5.80
CA VAL A 222 4.06 16.89 5.46
C VAL A 222 4.94 17.33 6.61
N THR A 223 5.86 16.46 7.03
CA THR A 223 6.89 16.75 8.04
C THR A 223 8.26 16.38 7.49
N ALA A 224 9.31 16.89 8.10
CA ALA A 224 10.67 16.62 7.67
C ALA A 224 11.61 16.44 8.87
N ALA A 225 12.69 15.69 8.66
CA ALA A 225 13.78 15.59 9.64
C ALA A 225 14.52 16.95 9.73
N ASP A 226 15.18 17.19 10.85
CA ASP A 226 15.78 18.51 11.18
C ASP A 226 16.86 18.96 10.19
N ASP A 227 17.52 18.04 9.52
CA ASP A 227 18.57 18.28 8.53
C ASP A 227 18.04 18.50 7.10
N VAL A 228 16.72 18.38 6.90
CA VAL A 228 16.07 18.58 5.60
C VAL A 228 15.80 20.07 5.39
N THR A 229 16.31 20.60 4.28
CA THR A 229 16.23 22.01 3.92
C THR A 229 15.56 22.29 2.58
N LYS A 230 15.39 21.24 1.73
CA LYS A 230 14.79 21.38 0.39
C LYS A 230 14.03 20.12 -0.01
N LEU A 231 12.73 20.29 -0.24
CA LEU A 231 11.84 19.21 -0.71
C LEU A 231 11.05 19.64 -1.93
N TYR A 232 10.81 18.70 -2.83
CA TYR A 232 9.79 18.81 -3.87
C TYR A 232 8.58 17.95 -3.52
N LEU A 233 7.37 18.44 -3.79
CA LEU A 233 6.12 17.68 -3.64
C LEU A 233 6.08 16.43 -4.53
N GLY A 234 6.78 16.51 -5.67
CA GLY A 234 6.95 15.37 -6.54
C GLY A 234 7.60 15.67 -7.88
N ARG A 235 7.81 14.60 -8.63
CA ARG A 235 8.31 14.63 -10.00
C ARG A 235 7.68 13.53 -10.85
N PRO A 236 7.43 13.73 -12.17
CA PRO A 236 6.79 12.74 -13.04
C PRO A 236 7.76 11.63 -13.43
N TRP A 237 7.57 10.42 -12.91
CA TRP A 237 8.33 9.25 -13.38
C TRP A 237 7.97 8.85 -14.82
N LYS A 238 6.71 9.09 -15.22
CA LYS A 238 6.23 8.93 -16.60
C LYS A 238 5.51 10.20 -17.07
N SER A 239 5.37 10.34 -18.39
CA SER A 239 4.89 11.57 -19.03
C SER A 239 3.47 11.98 -18.67
N THR A 240 2.60 11.06 -18.26
CA THR A 240 1.20 11.32 -17.90
C THR A 240 0.95 11.30 -16.39
N ALA A 241 2.00 11.45 -15.59
CA ALA A 241 1.93 11.46 -14.15
C ALA A 241 0.95 12.52 -13.61
N ARG A 242 0.19 12.16 -12.56
CA ARG A 242 -0.78 13.03 -11.91
C ARG A 242 -0.59 13.00 -10.40
N THR A 243 -0.46 14.17 -9.79
CA THR A 243 -0.38 14.30 -8.33
C THR A 243 -1.02 15.61 -7.90
N VAL A 244 -1.90 15.53 -6.91
CA VAL A 244 -2.64 16.68 -6.39
C VAL A 244 -2.53 16.74 -4.87
N TRP A 245 -2.29 17.94 -4.32
CA TRP A 245 -2.30 18.20 -2.88
C TRP A 245 -3.44 19.17 -2.55
N ILE A 246 -4.35 18.74 -1.65
CA ILE A 246 -5.55 19.50 -1.29
C ILE A 246 -5.62 19.62 0.24
N ASP A 247 -5.80 20.84 0.75
CA ASP A 247 -5.95 21.17 2.17
C ASP A 247 -4.84 20.57 3.06
N CYS A 248 -3.63 20.45 2.51
CA CYS A 248 -2.50 19.86 3.20
C CYS A 248 -1.67 20.90 3.96
N GLU A 249 -1.05 20.49 5.08
CA GLU A 249 -0.08 21.29 5.82
C GLU A 249 1.33 21.05 5.26
N LEU A 250 1.94 22.06 4.65
CA LEU A 250 3.22 21.98 3.98
C LEU A 250 4.30 22.77 4.76
N PRO A 251 5.42 22.12 5.14
CA PRO A 251 6.47 22.76 5.90
C PRO A 251 7.30 23.72 5.03
N ARG A 252 7.97 24.67 5.67
CA ARG A 252 8.87 25.66 5.05
C ARG A 252 9.90 25.07 4.09
N VAL A 253 10.31 23.81 4.29
CA VAL A 253 11.34 23.15 3.47
C VAL A 253 10.86 22.73 2.07
N ILE A 254 9.55 22.87 1.77
CA ILE A 254 9.07 22.76 0.38
C ILE A 254 9.68 23.93 -0.42
N CYS A 255 10.43 23.58 -1.47
CA CYS A 255 11.08 24.62 -2.28
C CYS A 255 10.05 25.45 -3.07
N PRO A 256 10.37 26.71 -3.40
CA PRO A 256 9.45 27.60 -4.12
C PRO A 256 8.90 27.00 -5.41
N GLU A 257 9.72 26.27 -6.16
CA GLU A 257 9.33 25.58 -7.38
C GLU A 257 8.23 24.54 -7.17
N GLY A 258 8.17 23.93 -5.99
CA GLY A 258 7.22 22.91 -5.57
C GLY A 258 7.36 21.56 -6.28
N TRP A 259 7.63 21.56 -7.57
CA TRP A 259 7.66 20.42 -8.45
C TRP A 259 8.92 20.38 -9.32
N HIS A 260 9.32 19.19 -9.75
CA HIS A 260 10.48 19.00 -10.62
C HIS A 260 10.07 18.17 -11.85
N ASN A 261 10.60 18.50 -13.03
CA ASN A 261 10.21 17.89 -14.30
C ASN A 261 11.00 16.62 -14.66
N TRP A 262 11.77 16.06 -13.75
CA TRP A 262 12.67 14.90 -13.99
C TRP A 262 13.76 15.18 -15.04
N ASN A 263 14.18 16.43 -15.20
CA ASN A 263 15.08 16.92 -16.26
C ASN A 263 14.56 16.64 -17.70
N ASP A 264 13.26 16.54 -17.87
CA ASP A 264 12.59 16.31 -19.13
C ASP A 264 11.46 17.34 -19.36
N PRO A 265 11.73 18.44 -20.08
CA PRO A 265 10.73 19.47 -20.34
C PRO A 265 9.48 18.97 -21.11
N ALA A 266 9.56 17.82 -21.79
CA ALA A 266 8.39 17.26 -22.47
C ALA A 266 7.30 16.84 -21.46
N ARG A 267 7.68 16.44 -20.26
CA ARG A 267 6.75 16.02 -19.19
C ARG A 267 5.94 17.18 -18.62
N GLU A 268 6.45 18.40 -18.70
CA GLU A 268 5.71 19.59 -18.25
C GLU A 268 4.38 19.78 -18.98
N ARG A 269 4.30 19.36 -20.23
CA ARG A 269 3.11 19.49 -21.06
C ARG A 269 2.08 18.37 -20.89
N THR A 270 2.48 17.26 -20.32
CA THR A 270 1.68 16.04 -20.27
C THR A 270 1.34 15.60 -18.84
N SER A 271 2.14 16.02 -17.85
CA SER A 271 1.84 15.75 -16.43
C SER A 271 0.76 16.71 -15.92
N PHE A 272 0.03 16.26 -14.90
CA PHE A 272 -0.94 17.10 -14.20
C PHE A 272 -0.59 17.16 -12.70
N TYR A 273 0.00 18.29 -12.29
CA TYR A 273 0.40 18.53 -10.91
C TYR A 273 -0.29 19.79 -10.41
N ALA A 274 -0.99 19.64 -9.27
CA ALA A 274 -1.86 20.70 -8.79
C ALA A 274 -1.89 20.79 -7.25
N GLU A 275 -2.29 21.96 -6.78
CA GLU A 275 -2.48 22.26 -5.36
C GLU A 275 -3.78 23.05 -5.17
N TYR A 276 -4.42 22.89 -3.97
CA TYR A 276 -5.56 23.70 -3.55
C TYR A 276 -5.62 23.78 -2.03
N GLY A 277 -5.86 24.98 -1.48
CA GLY A 277 -6.16 25.16 -0.06
C GLY A 277 -5.06 24.75 0.92
N CYS A 278 -3.84 24.45 0.44
CA CYS A 278 -2.74 24.07 1.31
C CYS A 278 -2.33 25.21 2.22
N THR A 279 -1.84 24.86 3.42
CA THR A 279 -1.44 25.78 4.48
C THR A 279 0.01 25.56 4.93
N GLY A 280 0.55 26.45 5.75
CA GLY A 280 1.93 26.41 6.22
C GLY A 280 2.89 27.20 5.32
N GLU A 281 4.14 27.38 5.78
CA GLU A 281 5.11 28.23 5.09
C GLU A 281 5.51 27.69 3.70
N GLY A 282 5.39 26.36 3.47
CA GLY A 282 5.68 25.73 2.20
C GLY A 282 4.54 25.81 1.17
N ALA A 283 3.39 26.37 1.55
CA ALA A 283 2.22 26.49 0.67
C ALA A 283 2.22 27.76 -0.21
N ASP A 284 3.22 28.65 -0.06
CA ASP A 284 3.35 29.81 -0.94
C ASP A 284 3.56 29.38 -2.39
N ARG A 285 2.61 29.74 -3.25
CA ARG A 285 2.61 29.35 -4.66
C ARG A 285 3.29 30.38 -5.58
N SER A 286 3.73 31.51 -5.07
CA SER A 286 4.31 32.62 -5.87
C SER A 286 5.54 32.19 -6.68
N GLY A 287 6.27 31.19 -6.19
CA GLY A 287 7.47 30.64 -6.84
C GLY A 287 7.26 29.30 -7.57
N ARG A 288 6.02 28.77 -7.63
CA ARG A 288 5.74 27.47 -8.27
C ARG A 288 6.08 27.48 -9.75
N VAL A 289 6.52 26.34 -10.25
CA VAL A 289 6.77 26.16 -11.69
C VAL A 289 5.52 26.47 -12.51
N ALA A 290 5.69 27.12 -13.66
CA ALA A 290 4.58 27.61 -14.48
C ALA A 290 3.67 26.51 -15.06
N TRP A 291 4.15 25.26 -15.09
CA TRP A 291 3.37 24.11 -15.58
C TRP A 291 2.56 23.39 -14.48
N SER A 292 2.67 23.81 -13.23
CA SER A 292 1.78 23.35 -12.16
C SER A 292 0.49 24.15 -12.13
N HIS A 293 -0.59 23.55 -11.60
CA HIS A 293 -1.93 24.14 -11.62
C HIS A 293 -2.39 24.51 -10.20
N GLU A 294 -3.26 25.49 -10.12
CA GLU A 294 -4.10 25.73 -8.96
C GLU A 294 -5.51 25.26 -9.30
N LEU A 295 -6.07 24.39 -8.48
CA LEU A 295 -7.44 23.90 -8.70
C LEU A 295 -8.46 24.97 -8.31
N THR A 296 -9.62 24.96 -8.95
CA THR A 296 -10.81 25.62 -8.44
C THR A 296 -11.40 24.84 -7.27
N ALA A 297 -12.30 25.46 -6.52
CA ALA A 297 -13.00 24.78 -5.42
C ALA A 297 -13.81 23.57 -5.92
N GLU A 298 -14.41 23.67 -7.10
CA GLU A 298 -15.17 22.58 -7.71
C GLU A 298 -14.26 21.40 -8.12
N GLU A 299 -13.11 21.70 -8.72
CA GLU A 299 -12.12 20.67 -9.07
C GLU A 299 -11.54 19.99 -7.82
N ALA A 300 -11.25 20.77 -6.78
CA ALA A 300 -10.79 20.21 -5.52
C ALA A 300 -11.83 19.31 -4.86
N ALA A 301 -13.10 19.72 -4.84
CA ALA A 301 -14.21 18.92 -4.35
C ALA A 301 -14.36 17.61 -5.13
N GLU A 302 -14.20 17.66 -6.47
CA GLU A 302 -14.23 16.47 -7.31
C GLU A 302 -13.11 15.48 -6.97
N HIS A 303 -11.88 15.97 -6.76
CA HIS A 303 -10.74 15.15 -6.39
C HIS A 303 -10.85 14.58 -4.95
N CYS A 304 -11.59 15.23 -4.07
CA CYS A 304 -11.80 14.76 -2.69
C CYS A 304 -12.98 13.78 -2.54
N ASP A 305 -13.75 13.54 -3.59
CA ASP A 305 -14.91 12.64 -3.55
C ASP A 305 -14.51 11.21 -3.98
N PRO A 306 -14.41 10.23 -3.04
CA PRO A 306 -14.06 8.85 -3.39
C PRO A 306 -15.04 8.23 -4.39
N ALA A 307 -16.34 8.61 -4.35
CA ALA A 307 -17.32 8.08 -5.27
C ALA A 307 -17.05 8.52 -6.72
N ARG A 308 -16.40 9.66 -6.91
CA ARG A 308 -15.95 10.13 -8.24
C ARG A 308 -14.60 9.54 -8.63
N VAL A 309 -13.64 9.59 -7.71
CA VAL A 309 -12.25 9.16 -7.96
C VAL A 309 -12.18 7.66 -8.25
N PHE A 310 -12.95 6.86 -7.52
CA PHE A 310 -12.93 5.40 -7.63
C PHE A 310 -14.05 4.81 -8.49
N ALA A 311 -14.92 5.64 -9.08
CA ALA A 311 -15.97 5.16 -9.95
C ALA A 311 -15.43 4.44 -11.19
N LYS A 312 -16.09 3.39 -11.64
CA LYS A 312 -15.75 2.61 -12.84
C LYS A 312 -15.65 3.45 -14.12
N LYS A 313 -16.32 4.61 -14.16
CA LYS A 313 -16.35 5.52 -15.33
C LYS A 313 -15.21 6.52 -15.37
N THR A 314 -14.33 6.56 -14.37
CA THR A 314 -13.32 7.62 -14.24
C THR A 314 -12.02 7.38 -14.97
N GLY A 315 -12.00 6.60 -16.01
CA GLY A 315 -10.89 6.57 -16.93
C GLY A 315 -10.32 5.20 -17.21
N SER A 316 -10.81 4.18 -16.56
CA SER A 316 -10.46 2.83 -16.93
C SER A 316 -11.73 2.05 -17.28
N GLU A 317 -11.87 1.62 -18.53
CA GLU A 317 -12.88 0.65 -18.94
C GLU A 317 -12.73 -0.70 -18.19
N GLN A 318 -11.68 -0.82 -17.36
CA GLN A 318 -11.32 -2.02 -16.62
C GLN A 318 -11.94 -2.07 -15.22
N PHE A 319 -12.42 -0.91 -14.67
CA PHE A 319 -13.19 -0.95 -13.44
C PHE A 319 -14.61 -1.39 -13.71
N HIS A 320 -15.03 -2.46 -13.05
CA HIS A 320 -16.34 -3.09 -13.24
C HIS A 320 -17.37 -2.70 -12.19
N ASP A 321 -16.97 -1.91 -11.18
CA ASP A 321 -17.78 -1.50 -10.04
C ASP A 321 -17.52 -0.05 -9.63
N ASP A 322 -18.39 0.49 -8.79
CA ASP A 322 -18.27 1.78 -8.13
C ASP A 322 -17.80 1.56 -6.68
N TRP A 323 -16.59 1.05 -6.50
CA TRP A 323 -16.03 0.75 -5.19
C TRP A 323 -15.91 1.99 -4.31
N LEU A 324 -16.34 1.85 -3.06
CA LEU A 324 -16.10 2.83 -2.00
C LEU A 324 -15.35 2.16 -0.85
N PRO A 325 -14.31 2.80 -0.33
CA PRO A 325 -13.63 2.32 0.86
C PRO A 325 -14.61 2.21 2.03
N CYS A 326 -14.59 1.10 2.73
CA CYS A 326 -15.46 0.85 3.88
C CYS A 326 -14.60 0.51 5.10
N ASP A 327 -14.95 1.08 6.24
CA ASP A 327 -14.36 0.69 7.50
C ASP A 327 -14.85 -0.69 7.92
N ARG A 328 -13.92 -1.59 8.18
CA ARG A 328 -14.20 -2.97 8.61
C ARG A 328 -15.16 -3.71 7.66
N PRO A 329 -14.76 -3.91 6.40
CA PRO A 329 -15.60 -4.61 5.41
C PRO A 329 -15.93 -6.06 5.81
N TYR A 330 -15.24 -6.59 6.82
CA TYR A 330 -15.35 -7.95 7.36
C TYR A 330 -16.31 -8.08 8.55
N ARG A 331 -17.03 -7.04 8.97
CA ARG A 331 -17.90 -7.08 10.17
C ARG A 331 -18.92 -8.22 10.17
N GLN A 332 -19.36 -8.67 9.00
CA GLN A 332 -20.30 -9.79 8.87
C GLN A 332 -19.65 -11.17 9.13
N THR A 333 -18.34 -11.24 9.26
CA THR A 333 -17.61 -12.49 9.51
C THR A 333 -17.12 -12.65 10.95
N GLU A 334 -17.25 -11.61 11.78
CA GLU A 334 -16.88 -11.65 13.22
C GLU A 334 -18.09 -11.97 14.14
N ASP A 335 -19.33 -11.90 13.63
CA ASP A 335 -20.57 -12.28 14.32
C ASP A 335 -20.90 -13.77 14.04
#